data_43243e21d4bea1ea6048d306d8fddd36
#
_entry.id   43243e21d4bea1ea6048d306d8fddd36
#
_cell.length_a   1.000
_cell.length_b   1.000
_cell.length_c   1.000
_cell.angle_alpha   90.00
_cell.angle_beta   90.00
_cell.angle_gamma   90.00
#
_symmetry.space_group_name_H-M   'P 1'
#
loop_
_entity.id
_entity.type
_entity.pdbx_description
1 polymer ?
#
loop_
_entity_poly.entity_id
_entity_poly.type
_entity_poly.pdbx_seq_one_letter_code
_entity_poly.pdbx_strand_id
1 'polypeptide(L)' 'MTYSEQDLLEAKRQIDSTLHKPHETVRTLEGKENAARCKSQITLAKRRIEAFTIAVQLIERELEQTQE' A
#
# COMPACT_ATOMS: atom_id res chain seq x y z
N MET A 1 19.93 7.25 10.09
CA MET A 1 20.09 7.19 8.63
C MET A 1 18.99 8.04 7.98
N THR A 2 19.39 8.95 7.13
CA THR A 2 18.44 9.85 6.46
C THR A 2 18.39 9.52 4.98
N TYR A 3 17.21 9.63 4.40
CA TYR A 3 17.00 9.43 2.97
C TYR A 3 16.78 10.77 2.30
N SER A 4 17.22 10.90 1.06
CA SER A 4 16.99 12.10 0.29
C SER A 4 15.51 12.23 -0.09
N GLU A 5 15.09 13.45 -0.47
CA GLU A 5 13.74 13.68 -0.96
C GLU A 5 13.43 12.78 -2.16
N GLN A 6 14.39 12.64 -3.07
CA GLN A 6 14.20 11.80 -4.25
C GLN A 6 14.01 10.33 -3.88
N ASP A 7 14.76 9.84 -2.89
CA ASP A 7 14.60 8.47 -2.41
C ASP A 7 13.21 8.25 -1.84
N LEU A 8 12.70 9.21 -1.06
CA LEU A 8 11.38 9.12 -0.44
C LEU A 8 10.27 9.17 -1.48
N LEU A 9 10.38 10.04 -2.47
CA LEU A 9 9.41 10.14 -3.55
C LEU A 9 9.36 8.86 -4.39
N GLU A 10 10.53 8.29 -4.69
CA GLU A 10 10.59 7.05 -5.44
C GLU A 10 10.00 5.89 -4.64
N ALA A 11 10.30 5.80 -3.35
CA ALA A 11 9.73 4.76 -2.50
C ALA A 11 8.21 4.87 -2.47
N LYS A 12 7.69 6.08 -2.32
CA LYS A 12 6.25 6.32 -2.32
C LYS A 12 5.61 5.87 -3.63
N ARG A 13 6.23 6.22 -4.75
CA ARG A 13 5.74 5.85 -6.07
C ARG A 13 5.69 4.33 -6.24
N GLN A 14 6.73 3.64 -5.81
CA GLN A 14 6.78 2.19 -5.90
C GLN A 14 5.70 1.53 -5.05
N ILE A 15 5.47 2.04 -3.84
CA ILE A 15 4.44 1.51 -2.96
C ILE A 15 3.05 1.78 -3.53
N ASP A 16 2.78 2.99 -4.02
CA ASP A 16 1.49 3.34 -4.61
C ASP A 16 1.19 2.44 -5.81
N SER A 17 2.18 2.17 -6.65
CA SER A 17 2.04 1.26 -7.79
C SER A 17 1.73 -0.15 -7.32
N THR A 18 2.38 -0.60 -6.27
CA THR A 18 2.16 -1.93 -5.69
C THR A 18 0.77 -2.06 -5.08
N LEU A 19 0.27 -0.98 -4.44
CA LEU A 19 -1.05 -0.98 -3.82
C LEU A 19 -2.20 -1.10 -4.82
N HIS A 20 -2.00 -0.65 -6.04
CA HIS A 20 -3.04 -0.71 -7.07
C HIS A 20 -3.54 -2.14 -7.28
N LYS A 21 -2.62 -3.10 -7.41
CA LYS A 21 -2.98 -4.49 -7.66
C LYS A 21 -3.74 -5.15 -6.50
N PRO A 22 -3.30 -5.01 -5.23
CA PRO A 22 -4.05 -5.58 -4.12
C PRO A 22 -5.47 -5.04 -4.00
N HIS A 23 -5.68 -3.75 -4.26
CA HIS A 23 -7.02 -3.17 -4.23
C HIS A 23 -7.92 -3.82 -5.27
N GLU A 24 -7.43 -3.99 -6.49
CA GLU A 24 -8.20 -4.64 -7.54
C GLU A 24 -8.48 -6.10 -7.22
N THR A 25 -7.50 -6.79 -6.67
CA THR A 25 -7.65 -8.19 -6.29
C THR A 25 -8.74 -8.35 -5.25
N VAL A 26 -8.76 -7.51 -4.22
CA VAL A 26 -9.77 -7.55 -3.18
C VAL A 26 -11.15 -7.30 -3.76
N ARG A 27 -11.30 -6.29 -4.62
CA ARG A 27 -12.58 -5.98 -5.26
C ARG A 27 -13.09 -7.16 -6.08
N THR A 28 -12.20 -7.79 -6.85
CA THR A 28 -12.55 -8.93 -7.69
C THR A 28 -13.00 -10.11 -6.84
N LEU A 29 -12.25 -10.43 -5.78
CA LEU A 29 -12.55 -11.56 -4.91
C LEU A 29 -13.83 -11.35 -4.13
N GLU A 30 -14.07 -10.13 -3.62
CA GLU A 30 -15.28 -9.82 -2.86
C GLU A 30 -16.53 -9.83 -3.73
N GLY A 31 -16.39 -9.53 -5.02
CA GLY A 31 -17.52 -9.50 -5.92
C GLY A 31 -17.94 -10.83 -6.52
N LYS A 32 -17.24 -11.92 -6.17
CA LYS A 32 -17.53 -13.25 -6.73
C LYS A 32 -18.22 -14.16 -5.72
N GLU A 33 -18.93 -15.16 -6.24
CA GLU A 33 -19.64 -16.13 -5.41
C GLU A 33 -18.74 -16.93 -4.50
N ASN A 34 -17.47 -17.04 -4.85
CA ASN A 34 -16.49 -17.81 -4.07
C ASN A 34 -15.70 -16.95 -3.08
N ALA A 35 -16.26 -15.83 -2.64
CA ALA A 35 -15.63 -14.98 -1.63
C ALA A 35 -15.31 -15.75 -0.35
N ALA A 36 -16.17 -16.67 0.04
CA ALA A 36 -15.94 -17.51 1.23
C ALA A 36 -14.69 -18.37 1.10
N ARG A 37 -14.42 -18.87 -0.11
CA ARG A 37 -13.22 -19.68 -0.38
C ARG A 37 -11.95 -18.85 -0.38
N CYS A 38 -12.08 -17.57 -0.72
CA CYS A 38 -10.95 -16.66 -0.85
C CYS A 38 -10.74 -15.82 0.40
N LYS A 39 -11.41 -16.13 1.49
CA LYS A 39 -11.36 -15.33 2.72
C LYS A 39 -9.93 -15.09 3.21
N SER A 40 -9.09 -16.12 3.21
CA SER A 40 -7.71 -15.98 3.65
C SER A 40 -6.91 -15.05 2.74
N GLN A 41 -7.13 -15.15 1.42
CA GLN A 41 -6.45 -14.30 0.44
C GLN A 41 -6.91 -12.85 0.59
N ILE A 42 -8.19 -12.64 0.80
CA ILE A 42 -8.76 -11.30 1.00
C ILE A 42 -8.17 -10.68 2.27
N THR A 43 -8.11 -11.43 3.36
CA THR A 43 -7.55 -10.95 4.62
C THR A 43 -6.09 -10.55 4.47
N LEU A 44 -5.30 -11.41 3.79
CA LEU A 44 -3.88 -11.13 3.57
C LEU A 44 -3.69 -9.88 2.71
N ALA A 45 -4.48 -9.74 1.64
CA ALA A 45 -4.41 -8.58 0.77
C ALA A 45 -4.75 -7.30 1.53
N LYS A 46 -5.80 -7.32 2.36
CA LYS A 46 -6.20 -6.16 3.16
C LYS A 46 -5.10 -5.77 4.16
N ARG A 47 -4.46 -6.75 4.77
CA ARG A 47 -3.35 -6.47 5.69
C ARG A 47 -2.17 -5.82 4.99
N ARG A 48 -1.87 -6.26 3.77
CA ARG A 48 -0.79 -5.64 2.98
C ARG A 48 -1.13 -4.22 2.59
N ILE A 49 -2.38 -3.98 2.19
CA ILE A 49 -2.84 -2.63 1.87
C ILE A 49 -2.68 -1.72 3.08
N GLU A 50 -3.09 -2.18 4.25
CA GLU A 50 -2.97 -1.41 5.48
C GLU A 50 -1.51 -1.10 5.82
N ALA A 51 -0.64 -2.12 5.74
CA ALA A 51 0.78 -1.95 6.05
C ALA A 51 1.44 -0.95 5.11
N PHE A 52 1.17 -1.05 3.81
CA PHE A 52 1.75 -0.14 2.84
C PHE A 52 1.16 1.26 2.94
N THR A 53 -0.11 1.38 3.31
CA THR A 53 -0.74 2.68 3.55
C THR A 53 -0.05 3.39 4.71
N ILE A 54 0.23 2.68 5.78
CA ILE A 54 0.97 3.23 6.91
C ILE A 54 2.36 3.69 6.47
N ALA A 55 3.05 2.85 5.67
CA ALA A 55 4.37 3.18 5.17
C ALA A 55 4.36 4.45 4.33
N VAL A 56 3.37 4.61 3.45
CA VAL A 56 3.24 5.81 2.62
C VAL A 56 3.00 7.05 3.49
N GLN A 57 2.15 6.94 4.51
CA GLN A 57 1.89 8.05 5.41
C GLN A 57 3.16 8.48 6.15
N LEU A 58 3.97 7.53 6.57
CA LEU A 58 5.24 7.85 7.23
C LEU A 58 6.22 8.51 6.26
N ILE A 59 6.25 8.06 5.01
CA ILE A 59 7.08 8.68 3.98
C ILE A 59 6.64 10.11 3.72
N GLU A 60 5.33 10.35 3.59
CA GLU A 60 4.79 11.68 3.37
C GLU A 60 5.12 12.61 4.53
N ARG A 61 5.04 12.10 5.74
CA ARG A 61 5.38 12.86 6.94
C ARG A 61 6.85 13.26 6.93
N GLU A 62 7.73 12.34 6.54
CA GLU A 62 9.16 12.62 6.43
C GLU A 62 9.44 13.64 5.33
N LEU A 63 8.71 13.56 4.21
CA LEU A 63 8.85 14.52 3.12
C LEU A 63 8.48 15.93 3.57
N GLU A 64 7.43 16.07 4.38
CA GLU A 64 7.03 17.38 4.92
C GLU A 64 8.15 17.99 5.76
N GLN A 65 8.82 17.17 6.56
CA GLN A 65 9.92 17.63 7.40
C GLN A 65 11.15 18.01 6.57
N THR A 66 11.37 17.29 5.47
CA THR A 66 12.53 17.51 4.61
C THR A 66 12.40 18.83 3.82
N GLN A 67 11.17 19.28 3.55
CA GLN A 67 10.92 20.49 2.77
C GLN A 67 11.14 21.77 3.56
N GLU A 68 11.34 21.67 4.85
CA GLU A 68 11.69 22.82 5.68
C GLU A 68 13.23 23.05 5.64
#